data_bf81d07799025b27c592f7f1fe92f32e
#
_entry.id   bf81d07799025b27c592f7f1fe92f32e
#
_cell.length_a   1.000
_cell.length_b   1.000
_cell.length_c   1.000
_cell.angle_alpha   90.00
_cell.angle_beta   90.00
_cell.angle_gamma   90.00
#
_symmetry.space_group_name_H-M   'P 1'
#
loop_
_entity.id
_entity.type
_entity.pdbx_description
1 polymer ?
#
loop_
_entity_poly.entity_id
_entity_poly.type
_entity_poly.pdbx_seq_one_letter_code
_entity_poly.pdbx_strand_id
1 'polypeptide(L)'
;MFDISKVKTPCYVVDEAKLLKNLTILDNVMEKTGCKILLAQKAFSMYSTYPMISQHLKGTTASGLYEAKLGREEFDGEVHVYSPAYTEKDMNELVQICNHIVFNSPKQWQKFKGIVEKSDRKISCGIRCNPEYSEIETDIYNPCFKNSRLGTTLDNFDDSLIDGIEGLHFHTMCEQGSDVLKRTIPHIEEKFGKYLYNMKWINLGGGHHITRDDYDLDTLIECVNYLHDKYGVQVYLEPGEAVALNAGYLVSEVIDTAKNGMDLAILDASAACHMPDVLEMPYRPNVIGSGVADEKAYTYRLGGPTCLAGDIIGDYSFDEPLKEGDRLVFCDMAIYSMCKNNTFNGMPLPSIYLHKLDGELELIKEFGYDDFKMRL
;
A
#
# COMPACT_ATOMS: atom_id res chain seq x y z
N MET A 1 5.45 -22.54 -7.68
CA MET A 1 4.74 -22.47 -6.37
C MET A 1 5.62 -23.16 -5.36
N PHE A 2 5.77 -22.60 -4.17
CA PHE A 2 6.57 -23.16 -3.08
C PHE A 2 5.87 -24.40 -2.44
N ASP A 3 6.65 -25.19 -1.72
CA ASP A 3 6.13 -26.37 -0.98
C ASP A 3 5.49 -25.91 0.34
N ILE A 4 4.15 -25.89 0.39
CA ILE A 4 3.37 -25.46 1.56
C ILE A 4 3.57 -26.33 2.79
N SER A 5 4.11 -27.56 2.66
CA SER A 5 4.39 -28.44 3.80
C SER A 5 5.58 -27.96 4.63
N LYS A 6 6.44 -27.11 4.06
CA LYS A 6 7.67 -26.59 4.68
C LYS A 6 7.47 -25.31 5.51
N VAL A 7 6.30 -24.72 5.49
CA VAL A 7 6.03 -23.51 6.28
C VAL A 7 5.29 -23.83 7.56
N LYS A 8 5.49 -23.01 8.58
CA LYS A 8 4.69 -23.02 9.81
C LYS A 8 3.53 -22.05 9.67
N THR A 9 2.31 -22.54 9.83
CA THR A 9 1.10 -21.71 9.73
C THR A 9 0.74 -21.04 11.07
N PRO A 10 0.02 -19.90 11.06
CA PRO A 10 -0.23 -19.09 9.88
C PRO A 10 1.04 -18.35 9.43
N CYS A 11 1.20 -18.15 8.12
CA CYS A 11 2.34 -17.40 7.62
C CYS A 11 2.04 -16.66 6.32
N TYR A 12 2.70 -15.50 6.14
CA TYR A 12 2.82 -14.86 4.84
C TYR A 12 4.02 -15.42 4.08
N VAL A 13 3.84 -15.59 2.78
CA VAL A 13 4.93 -15.99 1.87
C VAL A 13 4.96 -15.00 0.72
N VAL A 14 6.05 -14.27 0.56
CA VAL A 14 6.28 -13.38 -0.59
C VAL A 14 7.10 -14.12 -1.64
N ASP A 15 6.66 -14.05 -2.90
CA ASP A 15 7.31 -14.67 -4.05
C ASP A 15 8.19 -13.64 -4.76
N GLU A 16 9.50 -13.81 -4.66
CA GLU A 16 10.49 -12.88 -5.20
C GLU A 16 10.41 -12.76 -6.74
N ALA A 17 10.10 -13.85 -7.45
CA ALA A 17 9.98 -13.82 -8.91
C ALA A 17 8.77 -12.98 -9.36
N LYS A 18 7.67 -13.06 -8.64
CA LYS A 18 6.48 -12.24 -8.92
C LYS A 18 6.72 -10.78 -8.58
N LEU A 19 7.39 -10.51 -7.47
CA LEU A 19 7.77 -9.16 -7.10
C LEU A 19 8.69 -8.53 -8.17
N LEU A 20 9.69 -9.27 -8.65
CA LEU A 20 10.59 -8.82 -9.71
C LEU A 20 9.84 -8.56 -11.03
N LYS A 21 8.84 -9.40 -11.39
CA LYS A 21 7.98 -9.17 -12.56
C LYS A 21 7.29 -7.79 -12.47
N ASN A 22 6.72 -7.48 -11.33
CA ASN A 22 6.06 -6.18 -11.10
C ASN A 22 7.06 -5.02 -11.20
N LEU A 23 8.22 -5.15 -10.56
CA LEU A 23 9.28 -4.14 -10.60
C LEU A 23 9.77 -3.87 -12.04
N THR A 24 9.87 -4.90 -12.87
CA THR A 24 10.23 -4.76 -14.30
C THR A 24 9.22 -3.93 -15.08
N ILE A 25 7.93 -4.06 -14.77
CA ILE A 25 6.88 -3.23 -15.39
C ILE A 25 7.04 -1.77 -14.97
N LEU A 26 7.31 -1.52 -13.69
CA LEU A 26 7.52 -0.18 -13.15
C LEU A 26 8.79 0.48 -13.72
N ASP A 27 9.88 -0.27 -13.87
CA ASP A 27 11.09 0.20 -14.55
C ASP A 27 10.82 0.67 -15.97
N ASN A 28 10.08 -0.13 -16.76
CA ASN A 28 9.72 0.24 -18.14
C ASN A 28 8.94 1.56 -18.21
N VAL A 29 8.06 1.82 -17.24
CA VAL A 29 7.35 3.12 -17.16
C VAL A 29 8.34 4.26 -16.89
N MET A 30 9.26 4.08 -15.94
CA MET A 30 10.28 5.09 -15.62
C MET A 30 11.24 5.34 -16.79
N GLU A 31 11.68 4.30 -17.47
CA GLU A 31 12.56 4.41 -18.65
C GLU A 31 11.91 5.20 -19.80
N LYS A 32 10.60 5.00 -20.03
CA LYS A 32 9.86 5.67 -21.11
C LYS A 32 9.47 7.12 -20.81
N THR A 33 9.41 7.49 -19.54
CA THR A 33 8.83 8.78 -19.14
C THR A 33 9.78 9.67 -18.36
N GLY A 34 10.85 9.10 -17.79
CA GLY A 34 11.69 9.82 -16.84
C GLY A 34 11.02 10.12 -15.50
N CYS A 35 9.80 9.60 -15.23
CA CYS A 35 9.18 9.76 -13.93
C CYS A 35 9.94 9.00 -12.85
N LYS A 36 9.67 9.32 -11.60
CA LYS A 36 10.20 8.58 -10.46
C LYS A 36 9.06 7.85 -9.75
N ILE A 37 9.26 6.56 -9.52
CA ILE A 37 8.31 5.72 -8.79
C ILE A 37 8.88 5.40 -7.42
N LEU A 38 8.05 5.58 -6.39
CA LEU A 38 8.36 5.35 -4.98
C LEU A 38 7.48 4.22 -4.44
N LEU A 39 8.04 3.37 -3.59
CA LEU A 39 7.27 2.37 -2.85
C LEU A 39 6.45 3.03 -1.75
N ALA A 40 5.12 2.91 -1.78
CA ALA A 40 4.28 3.32 -0.65
C ALA A 40 4.27 2.24 0.44
N GLN A 41 5.02 2.50 1.52
CA GLN A 41 5.26 1.53 2.61
C GLN A 41 3.97 1.12 3.34
N LYS A 42 2.95 1.98 3.37
CA LYS A 42 1.63 1.66 3.95
C LYS A 42 0.98 0.40 3.37
N ALA A 43 1.27 0.09 2.11
CA ALA A 43 0.74 -1.10 1.45
C ALA A 43 1.68 -2.29 1.56
N PHE A 44 3.00 -2.06 1.45
CA PHE A 44 4.02 -3.10 1.50
C PHE A 44 5.29 -2.59 2.16
N SER A 45 5.67 -3.17 3.29
CA SER A 45 6.85 -2.77 4.06
C SER A 45 7.70 -3.95 4.53
N MET A 46 7.72 -5.05 3.79
CA MET A 46 8.62 -6.17 4.03
C MET A 46 10.06 -5.76 3.68
N TYR A 47 10.73 -5.11 4.61
CA TYR A 47 12.03 -4.45 4.39
C TYR A 47 13.15 -5.41 3.98
N SER A 48 13.07 -6.71 4.27
CA SER A 48 14.02 -7.71 3.76
C SER A 48 14.07 -7.79 2.22
N THR A 49 13.02 -7.29 1.53
CA THR A 49 12.98 -7.19 0.06
C THR A 49 13.47 -5.83 -0.47
N TYR A 50 13.71 -4.85 0.40
CA TYR A 50 14.12 -3.50 0.00
C TYR A 50 15.42 -3.44 -0.79
N PRO A 51 16.46 -4.25 -0.48
CA PRO A 51 17.68 -4.28 -1.30
C PRO A 51 17.43 -4.64 -2.77
N MET A 52 16.43 -5.50 -3.05
CA MET A 52 16.02 -5.79 -4.43
C MET A 52 15.18 -4.65 -5.01
N ILE A 53 14.19 -4.16 -4.26
CA ILE A 53 13.27 -3.11 -4.73
C ILE A 53 14.03 -1.81 -5.04
N SER A 54 15.05 -1.45 -4.25
CA SER A 54 15.84 -0.22 -4.44
C SER A 54 16.71 -0.23 -5.71
N GLN A 55 16.94 -1.38 -6.31
CA GLN A 55 17.59 -1.47 -7.63
C GLN A 55 16.67 -1.00 -8.76
N HIS A 56 15.37 -1.00 -8.51
CA HIS A 56 14.32 -0.67 -9.48
C HIS A 56 13.67 0.70 -9.15
N LEU A 57 13.15 0.87 -7.95
CA LEU A 57 12.43 2.07 -7.55
C LEU A 57 13.36 3.16 -6.99
N LYS A 58 12.94 4.42 -7.07
CA LYS A 58 13.77 5.57 -6.72
C LYS A 58 13.73 5.96 -5.24
N GLY A 59 12.89 5.33 -4.45
CA GLY A 59 12.75 5.61 -3.03
C GLY A 59 11.49 5.03 -2.44
N THR A 60 11.19 5.49 -1.23
CA THR A 60 9.98 5.15 -0.48
C THR A 60 9.14 6.38 -0.19
N THR A 61 7.83 6.18 -0.02
CA THR A 61 6.94 7.19 0.55
C THR A 61 6.31 6.68 1.83
N ALA A 62 6.35 7.52 2.85
CA ALA A 62 5.93 7.22 4.21
C ALA A 62 4.67 8.00 4.58
N SER A 63 3.82 7.40 5.41
CA SER A 63 2.63 8.02 6.00
C SER A 63 2.88 8.60 7.39
N GLY A 64 4.07 8.44 7.92
CA GLY A 64 4.49 8.94 9.23
C GLY A 64 5.97 8.66 9.54
N LEU A 65 6.38 9.09 10.74
CA LEU A 65 7.78 9.06 11.14
C LEU A 65 8.41 7.65 11.10
N TYR A 66 7.71 6.62 11.55
CA TYR A 66 8.30 5.29 11.65
C TYR A 66 8.49 4.62 10.29
N GLU A 67 7.56 4.82 9.34
CA GLU A 67 7.78 4.42 7.96
C GLU A 67 8.94 5.20 7.32
N ALA A 68 9.05 6.51 7.59
CA ALA A 68 10.17 7.30 7.09
C ALA A 68 11.53 6.82 7.63
N LYS A 69 11.59 6.44 8.91
CA LYS A 69 12.79 5.83 9.52
C LYS A 69 13.13 4.51 8.83
N LEU A 70 12.15 3.62 8.68
CA LEU A 70 12.33 2.34 8.00
C LEU A 70 12.87 2.53 6.57
N GLY A 71 12.26 3.46 5.81
CA GLY A 71 12.74 3.79 4.47
C GLY A 71 14.17 4.35 4.47
N ARG A 72 14.55 5.15 5.47
CA ARG A 72 15.91 5.70 5.57
C ARG A 72 16.94 4.66 5.97
N GLU A 73 16.58 3.72 6.83
CA GLU A 73 17.49 2.70 7.38
C GLU A 73 17.71 1.54 6.41
N GLU A 74 16.66 1.12 5.70
CA GLU A 74 16.66 -0.15 4.96
C GLU A 74 16.57 0.01 3.42
N PHE A 75 16.22 1.21 2.92
CA PHE A 75 16.05 1.45 1.49
C PHE A 75 17.12 2.41 0.95
N ASP A 76 17.83 2.00 -0.10
CA ASP A 76 18.77 2.89 -0.81
C ASP A 76 18.01 3.76 -1.81
N GLY A 77 17.67 5.00 -1.41
CA GLY A 77 16.92 5.92 -2.26
C GLY A 77 16.36 7.15 -1.55
N GLU A 78 15.46 7.83 -2.24
CA GLU A 78 14.76 8.99 -1.69
C GLU A 78 13.75 8.55 -0.62
N VAL A 79 13.63 9.34 0.45
CA VAL A 79 12.57 9.17 1.45
C VAL A 79 11.63 10.35 1.39
N HIS A 80 10.39 10.08 1.02
CA HIS A 80 9.30 11.04 1.01
C HIS A 80 8.37 10.80 2.18
N VAL A 81 7.71 11.83 2.67
CA VAL A 81 6.68 11.68 3.72
C VAL A 81 5.50 12.62 3.47
N TYR A 82 4.30 12.07 3.63
CA TYR A 82 3.08 12.84 3.76
C TYR A 82 2.26 12.34 4.97
N SER A 83 1.82 13.28 5.79
CA SER A 83 0.82 13.01 6.83
C SER A 83 -0.19 14.16 6.90
N PRO A 84 -1.47 13.90 7.22
CA PRO A 84 -2.48 14.95 7.39
C PRO A 84 -2.11 15.99 8.45
N ALA A 85 -1.32 15.58 9.44
CA ALA A 85 -0.78 16.46 10.47
C ALA A 85 0.55 15.94 11.00
N TYR A 86 1.41 16.88 11.41
CA TYR A 86 2.69 16.57 12.06
C TYR A 86 2.73 17.17 13.47
N THR A 87 3.36 16.47 14.40
CA THR A 87 3.80 17.08 15.67
C THR A 87 5.14 17.77 15.45
N GLU A 88 5.49 18.72 16.32
CA GLU A 88 6.81 19.36 16.27
C GLU A 88 7.93 18.36 16.56
N LYS A 89 7.67 17.38 17.44
CA LYS A 89 8.59 16.30 17.75
C LYS A 89 8.89 15.50 16.47
N ASP A 90 7.87 15.04 15.76
CA ASP A 90 8.06 14.25 14.55
C ASP A 90 8.76 15.07 13.45
N MET A 91 8.41 16.36 13.30
CA MET A 91 9.03 17.23 12.31
C MET A 91 10.53 17.40 12.55
N ASN A 92 10.97 17.57 13.80
CA ASN A 92 12.40 17.67 14.15
C ASN A 92 13.19 16.40 13.77
N GLU A 93 12.55 15.23 13.79
CA GLU A 93 13.18 13.98 13.34
C GLU A 93 13.09 13.81 11.81
N LEU A 94 11.93 14.11 11.21
CA LEU A 94 11.70 13.99 9.76
C LEU A 94 12.67 14.85 8.94
N VAL A 95 12.98 16.07 9.37
CA VAL A 95 13.93 16.95 8.68
C VAL A 95 15.36 16.41 8.65
N GLN A 96 15.68 15.43 9.48
CA GLN A 96 17.01 14.77 9.49
C GLN A 96 17.08 13.59 8.52
N ILE A 97 15.95 13.04 8.07
CA ILE A 97 15.92 11.78 7.33
C ILE A 97 15.26 11.90 5.95
N CYS A 98 14.29 12.81 5.76
CA CYS A 98 13.53 12.92 4.52
C CYS A 98 14.25 13.73 3.44
N ASN A 99 13.99 13.39 2.17
CA ASN A 99 14.32 14.16 0.98
C ASN A 99 13.16 15.07 0.58
N HIS A 100 11.92 14.59 0.73
CA HIS A 100 10.71 15.37 0.48
C HIS A 100 9.76 15.31 1.67
N ILE A 101 9.17 16.45 2.01
CA ILE A 101 8.11 16.55 3.02
C ILE A 101 6.90 17.24 2.40
N VAL A 102 5.76 16.56 2.42
CA VAL A 102 4.49 17.08 1.89
C VAL A 102 3.59 17.50 3.05
N PHE A 103 3.16 18.74 3.02
CA PHE A 103 2.26 19.33 4.01
C PHE A 103 0.81 19.28 3.54
N ASN A 104 -0.11 19.16 4.49
CA ASN A 104 -1.53 19.04 4.18
C ASN A 104 -2.19 20.39 3.78
N SER A 105 -1.53 21.51 4.07
CA SER A 105 -2.02 22.85 3.71
C SER A 105 -0.90 23.90 3.71
N PRO A 106 -1.07 25.05 3.05
CA PRO A 106 -0.15 26.20 3.15
C PRO A 106 0.05 26.66 4.61
N LYS A 107 -1.00 26.65 5.43
CA LYS A 107 -0.92 27.00 6.85
C LYS A 107 -0.02 26.02 7.64
N GLN A 108 -0.09 24.73 7.32
CA GLN A 108 0.78 23.74 7.97
C GLN A 108 2.23 23.93 7.55
N TRP A 109 2.50 24.24 6.29
CA TRP A 109 3.83 24.61 5.81
C TRP A 109 4.40 25.80 6.60
N GLN A 110 3.65 26.90 6.73
CA GLN A 110 4.10 28.06 7.48
C GLN A 110 4.44 27.76 8.93
N LYS A 111 3.69 26.85 9.57
CA LYS A 111 3.97 26.39 10.94
C LYS A 111 5.35 25.75 11.08
N PHE A 112 5.77 24.98 10.09
CA PHE A 112 6.99 24.16 10.16
C PHE A 112 8.15 24.69 9.31
N LYS A 113 7.93 25.71 8.47
CA LYS A 113 8.93 26.29 7.60
C LYS A 113 10.24 26.60 8.30
N GLY A 114 10.18 27.23 9.48
CA GLY A 114 11.37 27.59 10.23
C GLY A 114 12.15 26.39 10.81
N ILE A 115 11.52 25.21 10.96
CA ILE A 115 12.23 23.98 11.35
C ILE A 115 12.93 23.39 10.11
N VAL A 116 12.24 23.35 8.98
CA VAL A 116 12.80 22.86 7.71
C VAL A 116 14.00 23.70 7.28
N GLU A 117 13.88 25.03 7.30
CA GLU A 117 14.95 25.97 6.89
C GLU A 117 16.20 25.91 7.77
N LYS A 118 16.07 25.44 9.01
CA LYS A 118 17.21 25.23 9.95
C LYS A 118 17.89 23.88 9.77
N SER A 119 17.33 22.97 8.98
CA SER A 119 17.95 21.68 8.72
C SER A 119 19.19 21.81 7.85
N ASP A 120 20.24 21.08 8.18
CA ASP A 120 21.45 20.96 7.35
C ASP A 120 21.22 20.17 6.05
N ARG A 121 20.07 19.51 5.93
CA ARG A 121 19.68 18.75 4.73
C ARG A 121 18.89 19.63 3.77
N LYS A 122 19.13 19.42 2.47
CA LYS A 122 18.27 19.99 1.44
C LYS A 122 16.99 19.16 1.35
N ILE A 123 15.87 19.73 1.79
CA ILE A 123 14.56 19.10 1.78
C ILE A 123 13.68 19.82 0.76
N SER A 124 13.08 19.07 -0.15
CA SER A 124 12.09 19.60 -1.07
C SER A 124 10.70 19.51 -0.45
N CYS A 125 10.02 20.64 -0.31
CA CYS A 125 8.72 20.72 0.33
C CYS A 125 7.59 20.85 -0.68
N GLY A 126 6.47 20.20 -0.38
CA GLY A 126 5.27 20.28 -1.19
C GLY A 126 3.99 20.42 -0.39
N ILE A 127 2.90 20.68 -1.08
CA ILE A 127 1.56 20.71 -0.51
C ILE A 127 0.69 19.67 -1.18
N ARG A 128 -0.02 18.88 -0.37
CA ARG A 128 -1.08 18.01 -0.88
C ARG A 128 -2.31 18.84 -1.21
N CYS A 129 -2.73 18.75 -2.47
CA CYS A 129 -3.90 19.43 -3.00
C CYS A 129 -5.03 18.45 -3.22
N ASN A 130 -6.26 18.88 -2.92
CA ASN A 130 -7.48 18.14 -3.20
C ASN A 130 -8.19 18.79 -4.40
N PRO A 131 -8.21 18.14 -5.58
CA PRO A 131 -8.89 18.68 -6.75
C PRO A 131 -10.41 18.51 -6.67
N GLU A 132 -10.93 17.94 -5.57
CA GLU A 132 -12.36 17.67 -5.35
C GLU A 132 -12.98 16.82 -6.46
N TYR A 133 -12.15 15.93 -7.03
CA TYR A 133 -12.54 14.95 -8.02
C TYR A 133 -11.88 13.62 -7.72
N SER A 134 -12.68 12.56 -7.72
CA SER A 134 -12.24 11.16 -7.63
C SER A 134 -13.38 10.27 -8.14
N GLU A 135 -13.04 9.19 -8.82
CA GLU A 135 -13.99 8.20 -9.32
C GLU A 135 -14.14 6.99 -8.37
N ILE A 136 -13.67 7.12 -7.12
CA ILE A 136 -13.80 6.08 -6.10
C ILE A 136 -15.22 6.14 -5.52
N GLU A 137 -15.96 5.04 -5.65
CA GLU A 137 -17.36 4.95 -5.20
C GLU A 137 -17.48 4.79 -3.68
N THR A 138 -16.49 4.13 -3.05
CA THR A 138 -16.52 3.83 -1.62
C THR A 138 -15.90 4.97 -0.81
N ASP A 139 -16.68 5.69 -0.05
CA ASP A 139 -16.30 6.91 0.68
C ASP A 139 -15.07 6.74 1.58
N ILE A 140 -14.90 5.60 2.23
CA ILE A 140 -13.77 5.33 3.12
C ILE A 140 -12.42 5.34 2.38
N TYR A 141 -12.41 5.04 1.08
CA TYR A 141 -11.22 5.03 0.23
C TYR A 141 -11.10 6.25 -0.67
N ASN A 142 -12.14 7.11 -0.70
CA ASN A 142 -12.14 8.31 -1.53
C ASN A 142 -11.44 9.48 -0.83
N PRO A 143 -10.19 9.83 -1.21
CA PRO A 143 -9.44 10.90 -0.55
C PRO A 143 -9.99 12.28 -0.86
N CYS A 144 -10.83 12.42 -1.90
CA CYS A 144 -11.49 13.66 -2.30
C CYS A 144 -12.96 13.72 -1.82
N PHE A 145 -13.38 12.78 -0.98
CA PHE A 145 -14.71 12.77 -0.37
C PHE A 145 -15.03 14.09 0.32
N LYS A 146 -16.30 14.50 0.29
CA LYS A 146 -16.77 15.73 0.96
C LYS A 146 -16.37 15.73 2.45
N ASN A 147 -15.76 16.82 2.90
CA ASN A 147 -15.18 16.97 4.24
C ASN A 147 -13.95 16.09 4.51
N SER A 148 -13.30 15.56 3.46
CA SER A 148 -12.02 14.87 3.62
C SER A 148 -11.01 15.76 4.33
N ARG A 149 -10.25 15.17 5.27
CA ARG A 149 -9.12 15.85 5.93
C ARG A 149 -7.84 15.84 5.10
N LEU A 150 -7.85 15.22 3.91
CA LEU A 150 -6.68 14.92 3.11
C LEU A 150 -6.49 15.94 1.98
N GLY A 151 -5.48 16.78 2.14
CA GLY A 151 -5.14 17.82 1.19
C GLY A 151 -6.01 19.08 1.31
N THR A 152 -5.53 20.16 0.75
CA THR A 152 -6.22 21.46 0.72
C THR A 152 -6.99 21.64 -0.59
N THR A 153 -8.23 22.11 -0.51
CA THR A 153 -9.02 22.52 -1.68
C THR A 153 -8.56 23.89 -2.18
N LEU A 154 -8.91 24.24 -3.41
CA LEU A 154 -8.52 25.54 -4.00
C LEU A 154 -9.00 26.72 -3.14
N ASP A 155 -10.22 26.67 -2.61
CA ASP A 155 -10.78 27.74 -1.77
C ASP A 155 -10.00 27.97 -0.46
N ASN A 156 -9.25 26.95 -0.01
CA ASN A 156 -8.41 27.01 1.18
C ASN A 156 -6.92 27.09 0.88
N PHE A 157 -6.56 27.21 -0.42
CA PHE A 157 -5.17 27.30 -0.87
C PHE A 157 -4.73 28.77 -0.90
N ASP A 158 -4.18 29.24 0.22
CA ASP A 158 -3.61 30.59 0.31
C ASP A 158 -2.22 30.63 -0.34
N ASP A 159 -2.16 31.18 -1.55
CA ASP A 159 -0.92 31.24 -2.34
C ASP A 159 0.11 32.27 -1.80
N SER A 160 -0.29 33.16 -0.92
CA SER A 160 0.65 34.04 -0.20
C SER A 160 1.51 33.27 0.82
N LEU A 161 1.12 32.06 1.17
CA LEU A 161 1.78 31.22 2.18
C LEU A 161 2.67 30.10 1.59
N ILE A 162 2.82 30.00 0.27
CA ILE A 162 3.54 28.88 -0.36
C ILE A 162 5.00 29.21 -0.74
N ASP A 163 5.52 30.35 -0.32
CA ASP A 163 6.93 30.68 -0.54
C ASP A 163 7.85 29.58 0.03
N GLY A 164 8.73 29.02 -0.82
CA GLY A 164 9.61 27.89 -0.51
C GLY A 164 9.01 26.51 -0.82
N ILE A 165 7.76 26.44 -1.31
CA ILE A 165 7.17 25.19 -1.81
C ILE A 165 7.70 24.91 -3.21
N GLU A 166 8.14 23.67 -3.43
CA GLU A 166 8.76 23.22 -4.68
C GLU A 166 7.86 22.23 -5.47
N GLY A 167 6.78 21.72 -4.87
CA GLY A 167 5.91 20.79 -5.57
C GLY A 167 4.50 20.69 -5.05
N LEU A 168 3.62 20.10 -5.86
CA LEU A 168 2.25 19.77 -5.50
C LEU A 168 2.05 18.27 -5.53
N HIS A 169 1.32 17.76 -4.54
CA HIS A 169 1.00 16.36 -4.40
C HIS A 169 -0.51 16.15 -4.52
N PHE A 170 -0.89 15.16 -5.30
CA PHE A 170 -2.26 14.72 -5.48
C PHE A 170 -2.36 13.23 -5.19
N HIS A 171 -3.40 12.81 -4.50
CA HIS A 171 -3.71 11.38 -4.35
C HIS A 171 -5.22 11.23 -4.43
N THR A 172 -5.69 10.81 -5.58
CA THR A 172 -7.11 10.84 -5.97
C THR A 172 -7.65 9.48 -6.36
N MET A 173 -6.77 8.47 -6.43
CA MET A 173 -7.06 7.14 -6.97
C MET A 173 -6.88 6.06 -5.91
N CYS A 174 -7.62 4.95 -6.07
CA CYS A 174 -7.44 3.69 -5.35
C CYS A 174 -7.80 2.54 -6.30
N GLU A 175 -6.84 1.66 -6.59
CA GLU A 175 -6.98 0.49 -7.46
C GLU A 175 -7.56 0.78 -8.87
N GLN A 176 -7.18 1.91 -9.47
CA GLN A 176 -7.77 2.39 -10.72
C GLN A 176 -6.80 2.34 -11.89
N GLY A 177 -7.36 2.30 -13.11
CA GLY A 177 -6.64 2.32 -14.37
C GLY A 177 -6.13 3.71 -14.77
N SER A 178 -5.26 3.76 -15.77
CA SER A 178 -4.69 5.00 -16.32
C SER A 178 -5.72 5.89 -17.01
N ASP A 179 -6.83 5.33 -17.47
CA ASP A 179 -7.97 6.06 -18.03
C ASP A 179 -8.59 7.02 -16.98
N VAL A 180 -8.64 6.59 -15.71
CA VAL A 180 -9.08 7.45 -14.60
C VAL A 180 -8.09 8.60 -14.38
N LEU A 181 -6.77 8.33 -14.42
CA LEU A 181 -5.77 9.39 -14.35
C LEU A 181 -5.95 10.40 -15.48
N LYS A 182 -6.17 9.93 -16.71
CA LYS A 182 -6.40 10.79 -17.89
C LYS A 182 -7.60 11.70 -17.70
N ARG A 183 -8.67 11.23 -17.05
CA ARG A 183 -9.85 12.05 -16.71
C ARG A 183 -9.61 12.96 -15.50
N THR A 184 -8.72 12.58 -14.59
CA THR A 184 -8.40 13.36 -13.37
C THR A 184 -7.53 14.58 -13.67
N ILE A 185 -6.57 14.47 -14.60
CA ILE A 185 -5.64 15.56 -14.94
C ILE A 185 -6.34 16.88 -15.25
N PRO A 186 -7.41 16.95 -16.08
CA PRO A 186 -8.12 18.21 -16.34
C PRO A 186 -8.65 18.88 -15.06
N HIS A 187 -9.12 18.13 -14.07
CA HIS A 187 -9.60 18.69 -12.80
C HIS A 187 -8.45 19.23 -11.93
N ILE A 188 -7.28 18.58 -11.97
CA ILE A 188 -6.06 19.10 -11.35
C ILE A 188 -5.66 20.41 -12.01
N GLU A 189 -5.67 20.46 -13.34
CA GLU A 189 -5.27 21.65 -14.12
C GLU A 189 -6.22 22.82 -13.95
N GLU A 190 -7.53 22.57 -13.96
CA GLU A 190 -8.54 23.62 -13.75
C GLU A 190 -8.31 24.36 -12.43
N LYS A 191 -7.99 23.64 -11.36
CA LYS A 191 -7.84 24.22 -10.02
C LYS A 191 -6.42 24.66 -9.71
N PHE A 192 -5.43 23.85 -10.05
CA PHE A 192 -4.05 24.05 -9.61
C PHE A 192 -3.04 24.24 -10.74
N GLY A 193 -3.46 24.17 -12.00
CA GLY A 193 -2.57 24.24 -13.17
C GLY A 193 -1.70 25.52 -13.21
N LYS A 194 -2.25 26.68 -12.80
CA LYS A 194 -1.46 27.94 -12.75
C LYS A 194 -0.25 27.87 -11.83
N TYR A 195 -0.31 27.05 -10.77
CA TYR A 195 0.79 26.90 -9.81
C TYR A 195 1.87 25.93 -10.32
N LEU A 196 1.49 24.92 -11.13
CA LEU A 196 2.42 23.91 -11.64
C LEU A 196 3.56 24.50 -12.47
N TYR A 197 3.34 25.61 -13.17
CA TYR A 197 4.41 26.31 -13.93
C TYR A 197 5.58 26.81 -13.07
N ASN A 198 5.37 26.94 -11.76
CA ASN A 198 6.39 27.41 -10.82
C ASN A 198 6.90 26.28 -9.91
N MET A 199 6.45 25.05 -10.12
CA MET A 199 6.87 23.90 -9.33
C MET A 199 8.02 23.16 -10.01
N LYS A 200 8.84 22.47 -9.20
CA LYS A 200 9.89 21.58 -9.69
C LYS A 200 9.35 20.16 -9.93
N TRP A 201 8.30 19.80 -9.22
CA TRP A 201 7.71 18.47 -9.32
C TRP A 201 6.20 18.46 -9.05
N ILE A 202 5.57 17.45 -9.63
CA ILE A 202 4.22 17.02 -9.32
C ILE A 202 4.26 15.55 -8.86
N ASN A 203 3.54 15.21 -7.80
CA ASN A 203 3.37 13.87 -7.33
C ASN A 203 1.89 13.47 -7.49
N LEU A 204 1.62 12.43 -8.25
CA LEU A 204 0.27 11.96 -8.55
C LEU A 204 -0.24 10.92 -7.53
N GLY A 205 0.58 10.62 -6.50
CA GLY A 205 0.22 9.71 -5.43
C GLY A 205 0.18 8.25 -5.85
N GLY A 206 -0.53 7.47 -5.05
CA GLY A 206 -0.75 6.04 -5.29
C GLY A 206 -2.14 5.74 -5.86
N GLY A 207 -2.54 4.47 -5.77
CA GLY A 207 -3.81 3.98 -6.29
C GLY A 207 -3.81 3.66 -7.79
N HIS A 208 -2.65 3.80 -8.43
CA HIS A 208 -2.41 3.38 -9.80
C HIS A 208 -2.11 1.88 -9.83
N HIS A 209 -2.98 1.09 -10.44
CA HIS A 209 -2.89 -0.37 -10.49
C HIS A 209 -1.98 -0.86 -11.61
N ILE A 210 -0.79 -0.26 -11.76
CA ILE A 210 0.12 -0.31 -12.93
C ILE A 210 0.48 -1.74 -13.34
N THR A 211 0.61 -2.66 -12.40
CA THR A 211 1.06 -4.04 -12.65
C THR A 211 -0.08 -5.03 -12.85
N ARG A 212 -1.32 -4.57 -12.86
CA ARG A 212 -2.48 -5.39 -13.22
C ARG A 212 -2.44 -5.74 -14.70
N ASP A 213 -2.77 -6.98 -15.05
CA ASP A 213 -2.61 -7.52 -16.40
C ASP A 213 -3.38 -6.73 -17.49
N ASP A 214 -4.49 -6.08 -17.14
CA ASP A 214 -5.34 -5.28 -18.02
C ASP A 214 -5.06 -3.76 -17.95
N TYR A 215 -3.98 -3.34 -17.27
CA TYR A 215 -3.66 -1.93 -17.13
C TYR A 215 -3.06 -1.34 -18.41
N ASP A 216 -3.62 -0.23 -18.89
CA ASP A 216 -3.14 0.47 -20.08
C ASP A 216 -1.91 1.34 -19.74
N LEU A 217 -0.73 0.76 -19.98
CA LEU A 217 0.56 1.43 -19.74
C LEU A 217 0.80 2.60 -20.72
N ASP A 218 0.31 2.50 -21.96
CA ASP A 218 0.53 3.55 -22.95
C ASP A 218 -0.21 4.84 -22.54
N THR A 219 -1.45 4.72 -22.08
CA THR A 219 -2.19 5.87 -21.52
C THR A 219 -1.50 6.47 -20.30
N LEU A 220 -0.89 5.66 -19.40
CA LEU A 220 -0.11 6.20 -18.28
C LEU A 220 1.09 7.01 -18.79
N ILE A 221 1.84 6.44 -19.73
CA ILE A 221 3.02 7.08 -20.34
C ILE A 221 2.64 8.42 -20.99
N GLU A 222 1.53 8.45 -21.74
CA GLU A 222 0.99 9.67 -22.33
C GLU A 222 0.70 10.74 -21.26
N CYS A 223 0.02 10.37 -20.19
CA CYS A 223 -0.34 11.26 -19.10
C CYS A 223 0.89 11.85 -18.40
N VAL A 224 1.88 11.02 -18.11
CA VAL A 224 3.12 11.45 -17.45
C VAL A 224 3.91 12.40 -18.35
N ASN A 225 4.11 12.04 -19.62
CA ASN A 225 4.83 12.87 -20.59
C ASN A 225 4.11 14.19 -20.83
N TYR A 226 2.77 14.20 -20.93
CA TYR A 226 1.97 15.42 -21.05
C TYR A 226 2.25 16.42 -19.92
N LEU A 227 2.26 15.95 -18.66
CA LEU A 227 2.53 16.83 -17.51
C LEU A 227 3.97 17.34 -17.51
N HIS A 228 4.93 16.46 -17.83
CA HIS A 228 6.34 16.83 -17.94
C HIS A 228 6.54 17.90 -19.02
N ASP A 229 6.03 17.65 -20.23
CA ASP A 229 6.24 18.55 -21.39
C ASP A 229 5.54 19.89 -21.20
N LYS A 230 4.35 19.90 -20.61
CA LYS A 230 3.57 21.12 -20.42
C LYS A 230 4.11 22.02 -19.33
N TYR A 231 4.56 21.45 -18.21
CA TYR A 231 4.91 22.20 -17.00
C TYR A 231 6.42 22.21 -16.70
N GLY A 232 7.21 21.36 -17.33
CA GLY A 232 8.64 21.19 -17.05
C GLY A 232 8.93 20.56 -15.68
N VAL A 233 7.98 19.82 -15.11
CA VAL A 233 8.06 19.24 -13.76
C VAL A 233 8.55 17.82 -13.78
N GLN A 234 9.27 17.40 -12.73
CA GLN A 234 9.50 15.99 -12.43
C GLN A 234 8.18 15.36 -11.95
N VAL A 235 7.75 14.29 -12.60
CA VAL A 235 6.57 13.53 -12.17
C VAL A 235 6.98 12.41 -11.21
N TYR A 236 6.25 12.28 -10.10
CA TYR A 236 6.35 11.18 -9.14
C TYR A 236 5.07 10.37 -9.11
N LEU A 237 5.20 9.05 -8.91
CA LEU A 237 4.11 8.12 -8.63
C LEU A 237 4.45 7.34 -7.34
N GLU A 238 3.43 7.02 -6.55
CA GLU A 238 3.56 6.34 -5.26
C GLU A 238 2.73 5.04 -5.18
N PRO A 239 2.87 4.10 -6.15
CA PRO A 239 2.16 2.84 -6.04
C PRO A 239 2.67 2.08 -4.80
N GLY A 240 1.74 1.48 -4.08
CA GLY A 240 2.07 0.56 -3.01
C GLY A 240 1.66 -0.86 -3.40
N GLU A 241 0.38 -1.03 -3.62
CA GLU A 241 -0.24 -2.28 -4.03
C GLU A 241 0.37 -2.83 -5.32
N ALA A 242 0.47 -2.02 -6.37
CA ALA A 242 1.02 -2.45 -7.64
C ALA A 242 2.47 -2.98 -7.56
N VAL A 243 3.24 -2.61 -6.52
CA VAL A 243 4.60 -3.15 -6.32
C VAL A 243 4.56 -4.64 -5.97
N ALA A 244 3.64 -5.05 -5.09
CA ALA A 244 3.56 -6.43 -4.58
C ALA A 244 2.25 -7.16 -4.98
N LEU A 245 1.53 -6.65 -5.97
CA LEU A 245 0.29 -7.24 -6.48
C LEU A 245 0.51 -8.69 -6.91
N ASN A 246 -0.33 -9.59 -6.41
CA ASN A 246 -0.26 -11.03 -6.64
C ASN A 246 1.09 -11.70 -6.26
N ALA A 247 1.98 -10.98 -5.55
CA ALA A 247 3.31 -11.48 -5.17
C ALA A 247 3.33 -12.16 -3.80
N GLY A 248 2.22 -12.22 -3.07
CA GLY A 248 2.21 -12.84 -1.74
C GLY A 248 1.00 -13.69 -1.46
N TYR A 249 1.17 -14.53 -0.46
CA TYR A 249 0.19 -15.52 -0.01
C TYR A 249 0.08 -15.49 1.52
N LEU A 250 -1.10 -15.85 2.04
CA LEU A 250 -1.26 -16.28 3.43
C LEU A 250 -1.57 -17.77 3.43
N VAL A 251 -0.74 -18.55 4.09
CA VAL A 251 -0.96 -20.00 4.30
C VAL A 251 -1.54 -20.18 5.68
N SER A 252 -2.67 -20.87 5.75
CA SER A 252 -3.41 -21.17 6.98
C SER A 252 -3.79 -22.63 7.04
N GLU A 253 -3.95 -23.17 8.25
CA GLU A 253 -4.34 -24.57 8.50
C GLU A 253 -5.77 -24.61 9.08
N VAL A 254 -6.55 -25.59 8.64
CA VAL A 254 -7.85 -25.91 9.24
C VAL A 254 -7.60 -26.56 10.60
N ILE A 255 -8.03 -25.91 11.68
CA ILE A 255 -7.82 -26.40 13.05
C ILE A 255 -9.05 -27.07 13.64
N ASP A 256 -10.23 -26.84 13.05
CA ASP A 256 -11.47 -27.54 13.45
C ASP A 256 -12.52 -27.42 12.33
N THR A 257 -13.48 -28.35 12.31
CA THR A 257 -14.66 -28.29 11.45
C THR A 257 -15.92 -28.45 12.27
N ALA A 258 -16.96 -27.72 11.92
CA ALA A 258 -18.24 -27.72 12.63
C ALA A 258 -19.42 -27.64 11.65
N LYS A 259 -20.64 -27.79 12.16
CA LYS A 259 -21.86 -27.60 11.38
C LYS A 259 -22.89 -26.77 12.13
N ASN A 260 -23.35 -25.69 11.51
CA ASN A 260 -24.46 -24.88 12.01
C ASN A 260 -25.22 -24.27 10.83
N GLY A 261 -26.26 -24.95 10.36
CA GLY A 261 -26.97 -24.58 9.14
C GLY A 261 -26.19 -24.90 7.86
N MET A 262 -24.89 -24.70 7.86
CA MET A 262 -23.92 -25.05 6.81
C MET A 262 -22.65 -25.64 7.43
N ASP A 263 -21.78 -26.18 6.62
CA ASP A 263 -20.48 -26.67 7.08
C ASP A 263 -19.51 -25.46 7.31
N LEU A 264 -18.75 -25.53 8.40
CA LEU A 264 -17.84 -24.48 8.86
C LEU A 264 -16.44 -25.07 8.95
N ALA A 265 -15.42 -24.29 8.58
CA ALA A 265 -14.02 -24.61 8.84
C ALA A 265 -13.38 -23.44 9.60
N ILE A 266 -12.82 -23.75 10.77
CA ILE A 266 -12.10 -22.80 11.62
C ILE A 266 -10.61 -22.91 11.28
N LEU A 267 -10.02 -21.76 10.98
CA LEU A 267 -8.62 -21.66 10.58
C LEU A 267 -7.75 -21.13 11.72
N ASP A 268 -6.45 -21.38 11.67
CA ASP A 268 -5.46 -20.72 12.53
C ASP A 268 -5.17 -19.25 12.11
N ALA A 269 -5.75 -18.79 10.99
CA ALA A 269 -5.76 -17.40 10.58
C ALA A 269 -7.10 -16.73 10.91
N SER A 270 -7.08 -15.40 11.04
CA SER A 270 -8.22 -14.54 11.36
C SER A 270 -8.38 -13.45 10.31
N ALA A 271 -9.60 -13.19 9.85
CA ALA A 271 -9.88 -12.06 9.00
C ALA A 271 -9.54 -10.74 9.73
N ALA A 272 -9.99 -10.60 10.98
CA ALA A 272 -9.77 -9.40 11.77
C ALA A 272 -8.29 -9.11 12.09
N CYS A 273 -7.47 -10.16 12.23
CA CYS A 273 -6.08 -10.02 12.67
C CYS A 273 -5.07 -10.05 11.51
N HIS A 274 -5.32 -10.84 10.47
CA HIS A 274 -4.31 -11.17 9.47
C HIS A 274 -4.65 -10.68 8.05
N MET A 275 -5.92 -10.37 7.79
CA MET A 275 -6.41 -9.82 6.52
C MET A 275 -7.57 -8.83 6.76
N PRO A 276 -7.35 -7.75 7.53
CA PRO A 276 -8.44 -6.90 8.03
C PRO A 276 -9.27 -6.23 6.93
N ASP A 277 -8.72 -6.03 5.73
CA ASP A 277 -9.47 -5.46 4.60
C ASP A 277 -10.64 -6.36 4.14
N VAL A 278 -10.60 -7.65 4.44
CA VAL A 278 -11.75 -8.57 4.23
C VAL A 278 -12.99 -8.09 4.99
N LEU A 279 -12.80 -7.46 6.17
CA LEU A 279 -13.88 -6.92 7.00
C LEU A 279 -14.10 -5.41 6.79
N GLU A 280 -13.03 -4.64 6.55
CA GLU A 280 -13.08 -3.18 6.38
C GLU A 280 -13.67 -2.79 5.03
N MET A 281 -13.35 -3.55 3.99
CA MET A 281 -13.89 -3.42 2.64
C MET A 281 -14.28 -4.82 2.15
N PRO A 282 -15.48 -5.33 2.50
CA PRO A 282 -15.81 -6.73 2.34
C PRO A 282 -15.55 -7.26 0.94
N TYR A 283 -14.58 -8.14 0.82
CA TYR A 283 -14.28 -8.92 -0.37
C TYR A 283 -13.93 -10.35 0.03
N ARG A 284 -13.95 -11.25 -0.91
CA ARG A 284 -13.59 -12.65 -0.71
C ARG A 284 -12.23 -12.92 -1.34
N PRO A 285 -11.15 -13.11 -0.54
CA PRO A 285 -9.83 -13.47 -1.07
C PRO A 285 -9.90 -14.74 -1.90
N ASN A 286 -9.13 -14.82 -2.97
CA ASN A 286 -9.03 -16.06 -3.73
C ASN A 286 -8.22 -17.10 -2.96
N VAL A 287 -8.73 -18.35 -2.88
CA VAL A 287 -8.04 -19.49 -2.28
C VAL A 287 -7.68 -20.48 -3.38
N ILE A 288 -6.43 -20.93 -3.42
CA ILE A 288 -5.96 -21.85 -4.45
C ILE A 288 -6.76 -23.15 -4.37
N GLY A 289 -7.32 -23.57 -5.51
CA GLY A 289 -8.10 -24.80 -5.63
C GLY A 289 -9.54 -24.71 -5.14
N SER A 290 -9.98 -23.56 -4.59
CA SER A 290 -11.39 -23.36 -4.23
C SER A 290 -12.23 -22.81 -5.40
N GLY A 291 -13.55 -22.88 -5.23
CA GLY A 291 -14.55 -22.20 -6.02
C GLY A 291 -15.41 -21.24 -5.21
N VAL A 292 -16.34 -20.54 -5.84
CA VAL A 292 -17.39 -19.80 -5.12
C VAL A 292 -18.33 -20.79 -4.41
N ALA A 293 -19.12 -20.32 -3.46
CA ALA A 293 -20.10 -21.16 -2.77
C ALA A 293 -20.95 -21.95 -3.78
N ASP A 294 -21.13 -23.25 -3.52
CA ASP A 294 -21.93 -24.19 -4.32
C ASP A 294 -21.42 -24.47 -5.76
N GLU A 295 -20.24 -23.98 -6.14
CA GLU A 295 -19.62 -24.31 -7.42
C GLU A 295 -19.04 -25.72 -7.44
N LYS A 296 -18.52 -26.19 -6.29
CA LYS A 296 -17.93 -27.51 -6.11
C LYS A 296 -18.70 -28.33 -5.07
N ALA A 297 -18.30 -29.57 -4.88
CA ALA A 297 -19.04 -30.57 -4.10
C ALA A 297 -19.28 -30.20 -2.64
N TYR A 298 -18.34 -29.50 -1.99
CA TYR A 298 -18.37 -29.22 -0.56
C TYR A 298 -18.20 -27.73 -0.28
N THR A 299 -19.23 -27.09 0.26
CA THR A 299 -19.21 -25.65 0.59
C THR A 299 -18.98 -25.45 2.08
N TYR A 300 -18.02 -24.61 2.43
CA TYR A 300 -17.67 -24.22 3.79
C TYR A 300 -17.66 -22.72 3.95
N ARG A 301 -18.11 -22.24 5.12
CA ARG A 301 -17.76 -20.91 5.62
C ARG A 301 -16.43 -21.01 6.35
N LEU A 302 -15.43 -20.26 5.88
CA LEU A 302 -14.13 -20.14 6.53
C LEU A 302 -14.16 -18.99 7.53
N GLY A 303 -13.72 -19.26 8.75
CA GLY A 303 -13.64 -18.26 9.83
C GLY A 303 -12.40 -18.44 10.70
N GLY A 304 -12.06 -17.38 11.42
CA GLY A 304 -10.96 -17.39 12.38
C GLY A 304 -11.36 -17.87 13.78
N PRO A 305 -10.38 -18.05 14.68
CA PRO A 305 -10.62 -18.58 16.03
C PRO A 305 -10.85 -17.48 17.07
N THR A 306 -11.03 -16.19 16.66
CA THR A 306 -11.25 -15.10 17.61
C THR A 306 -12.67 -15.09 18.16
N CYS A 307 -12.90 -14.40 19.27
CA CYS A 307 -14.24 -14.24 19.86
C CYS A 307 -15.14 -13.26 19.09
N LEU A 308 -14.61 -12.61 18.04
CA LEU A 308 -15.42 -11.72 17.20
C LEU A 308 -16.35 -12.54 16.33
N ALA A 309 -17.66 -12.42 16.52
CA ALA A 309 -18.65 -13.14 15.73
C ALA A 309 -18.54 -12.90 14.22
N GLY A 310 -18.04 -11.75 13.82
CA GLY A 310 -17.76 -11.37 12.43
C GLY A 310 -16.40 -11.75 11.90
N ASP A 311 -15.61 -12.58 12.60
CA ASP A 311 -14.31 -13.07 12.11
C ASP A 311 -14.50 -14.16 11.04
N ILE A 312 -15.11 -13.75 9.93
CA ILE A 312 -15.48 -14.59 8.79
C ILE A 312 -14.70 -14.13 7.57
N ILE A 313 -14.03 -15.09 6.92
CA ILE A 313 -13.24 -14.82 5.71
C ILE A 313 -14.14 -14.88 4.47
N GLY A 314 -15.04 -15.87 4.40
CA GLY A 314 -15.98 -16.00 3.29
C GLY A 314 -16.48 -17.44 3.12
N ASP A 315 -17.35 -17.60 2.12
CA ASP A 315 -17.91 -18.90 1.74
C ASP A 315 -17.20 -19.43 0.49
N TYR A 316 -16.70 -20.66 0.56
CA TYR A 316 -15.88 -21.32 -0.46
C TYR A 316 -16.34 -22.74 -0.72
N SER A 317 -16.13 -23.23 -1.92
CA SER A 317 -16.37 -24.65 -2.22
C SER A 317 -15.08 -25.37 -2.64
N PHE A 318 -15.05 -26.67 -2.36
CA PHE A 318 -13.90 -27.55 -2.60
C PHE A 318 -14.36 -28.87 -3.26
N ASP A 319 -13.45 -29.53 -3.97
CA ASP A 319 -13.74 -30.82 -4.63
C ASP A 319 -13.82 -31.95 -3.61
N GLU A 320 -13.05 -31.86 -2.51
CA GLU A 320 -13.00 -32.81 -1.40
C GLU A 320 -13.41 -32.13 -0.08
N PRO A 321 -13.94 -32.90 0.92
CA PRO A 321 -14.27 -32.33 2.19
C PRO A 321 -13.03 -31.86 2.95
N LEU A 322 -13.11 -30.67 3.56
CA LEU A 322 -12.05 -30.17 4.44
C LEU A 322 -11.99 -30.96 5.75
N LYS A 323 -10.78 -31.14 6.27
CA LYS A 323 -10.49 -31.77 7.55
C LYS A 323 -9.39 -31.02 8.29
N GLU A 324 -9.29 -31.24 9.60
CA GLU A 324 -8.18 -30.76 10.43
C GLU A 324 -6.83 -31.14 9.81
N GLY A 325 -5.91 -30.16 9.77
CA GLY A 325 -4.58 -30.28 9.17
C GLY A 325 -4.52 -29.92 7.68
N ASP A 326 -5.66 -29.72 7.00
CA ASP A 326 -5.64 -29.23 5.61
C ASP A 326 -5.15 -27.79 5.56
N ARG A 327 -4.29 -27.49 4.57
CA ARG A 327 -3.70 -26.15 4.39
C ARG A 327 -4.35 -25.43 3.24
N LEU A 328 -4.78 -24.21 3.51
CA LEU A 328 -5.38 -23.31 2.54
C LEU A 328 -4.40 -22.18 2.21
N VAL A 329 -4.34 -21.80 0.94
CA VAL A 329 -3.44 -20.76 0.45
C VAL A 329 -4.29 -19.61 -0.11
N PHE A 330 -4.35 -18.51 0.62
CA PHE A 330 -4.99 -17.28 0.19
C PHE A 330 -4.05 -16.49 -0.69
N CYS A 331 -4.54 -16.05 -1.85
CA CYS A 331 -3.78 -15.26 -2.81
C CYS A 331 -3.80 -13.78 -2.48
N ASP A 332 -2.81 -13.06 -3.02
CA ASP A 332 -2.67 -11.59 -2.94
C ASP A 332 -2.66 -11.06 -1.51
N MET A 333 -1.91 -11.73 -0.63
CA MET A 333 -1.82 -11.42 0.80
C MET A 333 -0.51 -10.74 1.20
N ALA A 334 0.25 -10.14 0.27
CA ALA A 334 1.42 -9.33 0.61
C ALA A 334 1.05 -7.88 0.95
N ILE A 335 0.01 -7.37 0.28
CA ILE A 335 -0.41 -5.96 0.35
C ILE A 335 -1.46 -5.75 1.42
N TYR A 336 -1.36 -4.64 2.17
CA TYR A 336 -2.27 -4.24 3.25
C TYR A 336 -2.59 -5.33 4.29
N SER A 337 -1.78 -6.41 4.33
CA SER A 337 -1.91 -7.50 5.29
C SER A 337 -0.87 -7.40 6.40
N MET A 338 0.42 -7.64 6.10
CA MET A 338 1.51 -7.51 7.08
C MET A 338 1.57 -6.12 7.72
N CYS A 339 1.27 -5.05 6.96
CA CYS A 339 1.29 -3.67 7.45
C CYS A 339 0.10 -3.34 8.37
N LYS A 340 -1.00 -4.08 8.26
CA LYS A 340 -2.25 -3.85 9.01
C LYS A 340 -2.55 -4.91 10.05
N ASN A 341 -1.77 -5.99 10.12
CA ASN A 341 -2.02 -7.10 11.04
C ASN A 341 -2.00 -6.65 12.52
N ASN A 342 -2.68 -7.42 13.35
CA ASN A 342 -2.78 -7.14 14.77
C ASN A 342 -2.87 -8.45 15.58
N THR A 343 -2.87 -8.32 16.91
CA THR A 343 -2.88 -9.43 17.85
C THR A 343 -4.13 -9.42 18.73
N PHE A 344 -5.28 -9.04 18.20
CA PHE A 344 -6.55 -9.12 18.92
C PHE A 344 -6.80 -10.54 19.43
N ASN A 345 -7.38 -10.68 20.61
CA ASN A 345 -7.57 -11.97 21.32
C ASN A 345 -6.29 -12.76 21.61
N GLY A 346 -5.11 -12.14 21.52
CA GLY A 346 -3.84 -12.85 21.67
C GLY A 346 -3.47 -13.71 20.47
N MET A 347 -4.07 -13.45 19.29
CA MET A 347 -3.68 -14.11 18.04
C MET A 347 -2.20 -13.89 17.76
N PRO A 348 -1.44 -14.94 17.42
CA PRO A 348 -0.05 -14.77 17.00
C PRO A 348 0.01 -14.02 15.67
N LEU A 349 1.03 -13.18 15.49
CA LEU A 349 1.32 -12.65 14.16
C LEU A 349 1.79 -13.78 13.24
N PRO A 350 1.34 -13.84 11.98
CA PRO A 350 1.82 -14.83 11.01
C PRO A 350 3.32 -14.68 10.76
N SER A 351 4.04 -15.80 10.73
CA SER A 351 5.45 -15.80 10.32
C SER A 351 5.61 -15.27 8.90
N ILE A 352 6.78 -14.72 8.55
CA ILE A 352 7.06 -14.15 7.24
C ILE A 352 8.14 -14.99 6.55
N TYR A 353 7.83 -15.46 5.36
CA TYR A 353 8.74 -16.21 4.50
C TYR A 353 8.98 -15.47 3.18
N LEU A 354 10.15 -15.68 2.59
CA LEU A 354 10.49 -15.28 1.23
C LEU A 354 10.75 -16.53 0.38
N HIS A 355 10.00 -16.71 -0.68
CA HIS A 355 10.27 -17.70 -1.72
C HIS A 355 11.19 -17.07 -2.75
N LYS A 356 12.49 -17.41 -2.68
CA LYS A 356 13.55 -16.83 -3.48
C LYS A 356 13.54 -17.29 -4.94
N LEU A 357 14.26 -16.57 -5.79
CA LEU A 357 14.41 -16.89 -7.22
C LEU A 357 15.04 -18.26 -7.47
N ASP A 358 15.90 -18.74 -6.59
CA ASP A 358 16.54 -20.07 -6.68
C ASP A 358 15.65 -21.20 -6.15
N GLY A 359 14.44 -20.88 -5.67
CA GLY A 359 13.48 -21.81 -5.11
C GLY A 359 13.63 -22.08 -3.61
N GLU A 360 14.60 -21.46 -2.94
CA GLU A 360 14.73 -21.53 -1.49
C GLU A 360 13.54 -20.83 -0.83
N LEU A 361 13.06 -21.41 0.27
CA LEU A 361 12.03 -20.84 1.12
C LEU A 361 12.67 -20.39 2.43
N GLU A 362 12.97 -19.12 2.53
CA GLU A 362 13.64 -18.51 3.67
C GLU A 362 12.66 -18.02 4.72
N LEU A 363 12.84 -18.41 6.00
CA LEU A 363 12.13 -17.83 7.12
C LEU A 363 12.76 -16.47 7.47
N ILE A 364 12.06 -15.39 7.17
CA ILE A 364 12.53 -14.02 7.44
C ILE A 364 12.25 -13.60 8.88
N LYS A 365 11.03 -13.90 9.37
CA LYS A 365 10.62 -13.52 10.71
C LYS A 365 9.65 -14.54 11.29
N GLU A 366 9.90 -14.95 12.50
CA GLU A 366 8.95 -15.69 13.34
C GLU A 366 8.57 -14.81 14.54
N PHE A 367 7.29 -14.83 14.89
CA PHE A 367 6.75 -14.06 16.02
C PHE A 367 6.34 -14.99 17.15
N GLY A 368 6.46 -14.50 18.39
CA GLY A 368 6.14 -15.25 19.58
C GLY A 368 5.34 -14.46 20.60
N TYR A 369 5.20 -15.02 21.80
CA TYR A 369 4.47 -14.40 22.90
C TYR A 369 5.00 -13.01 23.28
N ASP A 370 6.31 -12.79 23.16
CA ASP A 370 6.92 -11.51 23.53
C ASP A 370 6.47 -10.38 22.57
N ASP A 371 6.24 -10.67 21.28
CA ASP A 371 5.72 -9.69 20.31
C ASP A 371 4.30 -9.24 20.70
N PHE A 372 3.48 -10.12 21.24
CA PHE A 372 2.18 -9.78 21.82
C PHE A 372 2.32 -8.96 23.09
N LYS A 373 3.11 -9.44 24.06
CA LYS A 373 3.23 -8.88 25.40
C LYS A 373 3.86 -7.48 25.37
N MET A 374 4.91 -7.26 24.57
CA MET A 374 5.67 -6.02 24.55
C MET A 374 4.87 -4.80 24.05
N ARG A 375 3.75 -5.01 23.37
CA ARG A 375 2.90 -3.90 22.89
C ARG A 375 1.81 -3.52 23.90
N LEU A 376 1.64 -4.25 24.99
CA LEU A 376 0.67 -4.02 26.06
C LEU A 376 1.34 -3.41 27.27
#